data_5f78cadc47494991a44d1d1a3cab58a9
#
_entry.id   5f78cadc47494991a44d1d1a3cab58a9
#
_cell.length_a   1.000
_cell.length_b   1.000
_cell.length_c   1.000
_cell.angle_alpha   90.00
_cell.angle_beta   90.00
_cell.angle_gamma   90.00
#
_symmetry.space_group_name_H-M   'P 1'
#
loop_
_entity.id
_entity.type
_entity.pdbx_description
1 polymer ?
#
loop_
_entity_poly.entity_id
_entity_poly.type
_entity_poly.pdbx_seq_one_letter_code
_entity_poly.pdbx_strand_id
1 'polypeptide(L)' 'MNIENKCYPCPCCGFLTRSDFESGTFDICPVCNWEDDDVQFHNIDYEGGANKESLRQARQNYLAFGAASMRFLKDVRPGT' A
#
# COMPACT_ATOMS: atom_id res chain seq x y z
N MET A 1 7.03 1.06 -25.82
CA MET A 1 6.72 0.78 -25.31
C MET A 1 6.38 1.08 -24.23
N ASN A 2 5.95 1.28 -23.74
CA ASN A 2 5.63 1.53 -22.79
C ASN A 2 5.58 1.11 -21.79
N ILE A 3 5.56 1.21 -21.27
CA ILE A 3 5.63 0.74 -20.48
C ILE A 3 5.47 0.92 -19.24
N GLU A 4 4.79 1.48 -18.79
CA GLU A 4 4.52 1.65 -17.64
C GLU A 4 3.93 0.65 -17.17
N ASN A 5 4.29 -0.31 -16.89
CA ASN A 5 3.66 -1.35 -16.44
C ASN A 5 3.55 -1.38 -15.01
N LYS A 6 2.44 -1.23 -14.42
CA LYS A 6 2.09 -1.45 -13.05
C LYS A 6 1.74 -2.91 -12.92
N CYS A 7 2.77 -3.74 -12.81
CA CYS A 7 2.60 -5.19 -12.85
C CYS A 7 2.71 -5.87 -11.51
N TYR A 8 2.99 -5.14 -10.44
CA TYR A 8 3.26 -5.72 -9.13
C TYR A 8 2.24 -5.29 -8.11
N PRO A 9 1.78 -6.19 -7.25
CA PRO A 9 0.71 -5.87 -6.32
C PRO A 9 1.18 -4.98 -5.18
N CYS A 10 0.31 -4.08 -4.76
CA CYS A 10 0.51 -3.35 -3.53
C CYS A 10 0.38 -4.34 -2.36
N PRO A 11 1.33 -4.35 -1.43
CA PRO A 11 1.25 -5.32 -0.33
C PRO A 11 0.05 -5.12 0.59
N CYS A 12 -0.57 -3.95 0.56
CA CYS A 12 -1.74 -3.66 1.39
C CYS A 12 -3.04 -4.05 0.69
N CYS A 13 -3.30 -3.48 -0.48
CA CYS A 13 -4.59 -3.69 -1.15
C CYS A 13 -4.57 -4.78 -2.21
N GLY A 14 -3.40 -5.17 -2.69
CA GLY A 14 -3.29 -6.24 -3.67
C GLY A 14 -3.50 -5.83 -5.11
N PHE A 15 -3.88 -4.60 -5.37
CA PHE A 15 -4.04 -4.15 -6.74
C PHE A 15 -2.68 -3.88 -7.38
N LEU A 16 -2.60 -4.05 -8.68
CA LEU A 16 -1.34 -3.93 -9.42
C LEU A 16 -1.02 -2.46 -9.64
N THR A 17 -0.53 -1.81 -8.60
CA THR A 17 -0.25 -0.38 -8.64
C THR A 17 1.23 -0.04 -8.60
N ARG A 18 2.10 -1.05 -8.53
CA ARG A 18 3.54 -0.83 -8.42
C ARG A 18 4.24 -1.16 -9.72
N SER A 19 5.21 -0.34 -10.08
CA SER A 19 6.01 -0.59 -11.27
C SER A 19 7.33 -1.28 -10.95
N ASP A 20 7.61 -1.53 -9.67
CA ASP A 20 8.85 -2.14 -9.22
C ASP A 20 8.51 -3.34 -8.35
N PHE A 21 9.21 -4.47 -8.54
CA PHE A 21 8.92 -5.64 -7.73
C PHE A 21 9.59 -5.57 -6.36
N GLU A 22 10.58 -4.69 -6.19
CA GLU A 22 11.26 -4.58 -4.91
C GLU A 22 10.45 -3.75 -3.93
N SER A 23 10.51 -4.12 -2.66
CA SER A 23 9.88 -3.32 -1.62
C SER A 23 10.81 -2.21 -1.17
N GLY A 24 10.28 -1.26 -0.42
CA GLY A 24 11.10 -0.20 0.13
C GLY A 24 11.33 0.97 -0.81
N THR A 25 10.50 1.13 -1.84
CA THR A 25 10.63 2.24 -2.78
C THR A 25 10.01 3.53 -2.26
N PHE A 26 9.24 3.45 -1.19
CA PHE A 26 8.49 4.57 -0.61
C PHE A 26 7.45 5.17 -1.55
N ASP A 27 7.10 4.45 -2.60
CA ASP A 27 5.97 4.85 -3.45
C ASP A 27 4.67 4.75 -2.67
N ILE A 28 3.76 5.65 -2.92
CA ILE A 28 2.46 5.65 -2.25
C ILE A 28 1.42 5.09 -3.21
N CYS A 29 0.70 4.07 -2.74
CA CYS A 29 -0.32 3.42 -3.57
C CYS A 29 -1.52 4.35 -3.76
N PRO A 30 -1.92 4.62 -5.00
CA PRO A 30 -3.06 5.51 -5.23
C PRO A 30 -4.40 4.90 -4.82
N VAL A 31 -4.45 3.59 -4.62
CA VAL A 31 -5.69 2.90 -4.27
C VAL A 31 -5.92 2.91 -2.76
N CYS A 32 -4.89 2.62 -1.96
CA CYS A 32 -5.06 2.51 -0.51
C CYS A 32 -4.23 3.51 0.28
N ASN A 33 -3.30 4.18 -0.38
CA ASN A 33 -2.39 5.16 0.23
C ASN A 33 -1.35 4.55 1.17
N TRP A 34 -1.08 3.24 1.02
CA TRP A 34 0.03 2.61 1.74
C TRP A 34 1.35 3.09 1.14
N GLU A 35 2.28 3.49 1.99
CA GLU A 35 3.61 3.85 1.54
C GLU A 35 4.51 2.63 1.63
N ASP A 36 5.24 2.32 0.56
CA ASP A 36 6.00 1.09 0.45
C ASP A 36 7.24 1.14 1.34
N ASP A 37 7.19 0.48 2.48
CA ASP A 37 8.24 0.45 3.47
C ASP A 37 8.75 -0.98 3.61
N ASP A 38 10.03 -1.18 3.37
CA ASP A 38 10.63 -2.52 3.37
C ASP A 38 10.55 -3.20 4.75
N VAL A 39 10.75 -2.44 5.81
CA VAL A 39 10.68 -2.99 7.16
C VAL A 39 9.28 -3.48 7.46
N GLN A 40 8.29 -2.67 7.13
CA GLN A 40 6.89 -3.04 7.36
C GLN A 40 6.43 -4.16 6.45
N PHE A 41 7.01 -4.27 5.27
CA PHE A 41 6.70 -5.37 4.37
C PHE A 41 7.20 -6.70 4.94
N HIS A 42 8.41 -6.73 5.48
CA HIS A 42 9.00 -7.96 6.01
C HIS A 42 8.53 -8.27 7.44
N ASN A 43 8.10 -7.26 8.17
CA ASN A 43 7.54 -7.46 9.52
C ASN A 43 6.17 -6.82 9.52
N ILE A 44 5.14 -7.61 9.22
CA ILE A 44 3.80 -7.10 8.99
C ILE A 44 3.14 -6.55 10.25
N ASP A 45 3.72 -6.77 11.41
CA ASP A 45 3.20 -6.22 12.65
C ASP A 45 3.95 -4.98 13.13
N TYR A 46 4.94 -4.52 12.36
CA TYR A 46 5.72 -3.36 12.75
C TYR A 46 4.94 -2.06 12.50
N GLU A 47 4.78 -1.25 13.53
CA GLU A 47 4.08 0.03 13.46
C GLU A 47 5.10 1.16 13.46
N GLY A 48 4.72 2.30 12.89
CA GLY A 48 5.53 3.50 13.04
C GLY A 48 6.72 3.61 12.09
N GLY A 49 6.67 2.90 10.99
CA GLY A 49 7.64 3.12 9.91
C GLY A 49 7.17 4.27 9.04
N ALA A 50 7.29 4.13 7.71
CA ALA A 50 6.75 5.13 6.80
C ALA A 50 5.24 5.27 6.99
N ASN A 51 4.58 4.19 7.40
CA ASN A 51 3.16 4.20 7.74
C ASN A 51 3.02 4.09 9.25
N LYS A 52 2.04 4.79 9.80
CA LYS A 52 1.76 4.73 11.22
C LYS A 52 1.26 3.33 11.59
N GLU A 53 0.38 2.76 10.77
CA GLU A 53 -0.16 1.44 10.99
C GLU A 53 0.81 0.37 10.52
N SER A 54 0.72 -0.83 11.10
CA SER A 54 1.43 -1.98 10.57
C SER A 54 0.77 -2.42 9.25
N LEU A 55 1.47 -3.23 8.47
CA LEU A 55 0.90 -3.74 7.23
C LEU A 55 -0.33 -4.61 7.52
N ARG A 56 -0.30 -5.39 8.59
CA ARG A 56 -1.45 -6.20 8.98
C ARG A 56 -2.66 -5.31 9.26
N GLN A 57 -2.46 -4.23 10.00
CA GLN A 57 -3.54 -3.29 10.31
C GLN A 57 -4.04 -2.61 9.04
N ALA A 58 -3.13 -2.22 8.16
CA ALA A 58 -3.51 -1.55 6.92
C ALA A 58 -4.33 -2.47 6.01
N ARG A 59 -3.96 -3.75 5.95
CA ARG A 59 -4.74 -4.73 5.16
C ARG A 59 -6.16 -4.87 5.71
N GLN A 60 -6.29 -4.94 7.03
CA GLN A 60 -7.60 -5.03 7.66
C GLN A 60 -8.41 -3.78 7.41
N ASN A 61 -7.76 -2.62 7.49
CA ASN A 61 -8.43 -1.35 7.21
C ASN A 61 -8.92 -1.28 5.77
N TYR A 62 -8.07 -1.71 4.84
CA TYR A 62 -8.49 -1.69 3.44
C TYR A 62 -9.72 -2.57 3.20
N LEU A 63 -9.75 -3.76 3.80
CA LEU A 63 -10.90 -4.64 3.66
C LEU A 63 -12.14 -4.04 4.30
N ALA A 64 -11.97 -3.25 5.36
CA ALA A 64 -13.10 -2.68 6.09
C ALA A 64 -13.65 -1.44 5.42
N PHE A 65 -12.80 -0.56 4.89
CA PHE A 65 -13.30 0.72 4.37
C PHE A 65 -12.52 1.27 3.16
N GLY A 66 -11.59 0.53 2.59
CA GLY A 66 -11.02 0.90 1.30
C GLY A 66 -9.78 1.77 1.35
N ALA A 67 -9.10 1.87 2.48
CA ALA A 67 -7.87 2.61 2.61
C ALA A 67 -6.98 1.98 3.66
N ALA A 68 -5.68 2.27 3.61
CA ALA A 68 -4.74 1.76 4.61
C ALA A 68 -5.00 2.36 5.99
N SER A 69 -5.59 3.54 6.03
CA SER A 69 -5.98 4.19 7.27
C SER A 69 -7.20 5.05 6.99
N MET A 70 -8.06 5.20 8.00
CA MET A 70 -9.27 6.01 7.85
C MET A 70 -8.96 7.46 7.50
N ARG A 71 -7.82 7.99 7.92
CA ARG A 71 -7.44 9.36 7.61
C ARG A 71 -7.14 9.58 6.13
N PHE A 72 -7.01 8.49 5.36
CA PHE A 72 -6.70 8.59 3.93
C PHE A 72 -7.93 8.47 3.03
N LEU A 73 -9.12 8.33 3.61
CA LEU A 73 -10.30 8.02 2.82
C LEU A 73 -10.57 8.99 1.67
N LYS A 74 -10.25 10.26 1.85
CA LYS A 74 -10.47 11.22 0.78
C LYS A 74 -9.30 11.32 -0.19
N ASP A 75 -8.21 10.61 0.08
CA ASP A 75 -7.01 10.66 -0.77
C ASP A 75 -6.89 9.43 -1.65
N VAL A 76 -7.76 8.45 -1.50
CA VAL A 76 -7.67 7.21 -2.25
C VAL A 76 -8.77 7.13 -3.29
N ARG A 77 -8.63 6.19 -4.19
CA ARG A 77 -9.62 5.98 -5.25
C ARG A 77 -9.99 4.51 -5.27
N PRO A 78 -11.12 4.15 -5.91
CA PRO A 78 -11.51 2.75 -6.03
C PRO A 78 -10.42 1.93 -6.70
N GLY A 79 -10.31 0.67 -6.34
CA GLY A 79 -9.32 -0.26 -6.87
C GLY A 79 -9.68 -0.85 -8.22
N THR A 80 -10.65 -0.32 -8.91
CA THR A 80 -11.05 -0.87 -10.21
C THR A 80 -10.60 -0.04 -11.39
#